data_52212f21c2919d60ce4815dcfb0d8eb5
#
_entry.id   52212f21c2919d60ce4815dcfb0d8eb5
#
_cell.length_a   1.000
_cell.length_b   1.000
_cell.length_c   1.000
_cell.angle_alpha   90.00
_cell.angle_beta   90.00
_cell.angle_gamma   90.00
#
_symmetry.space_group_name_H-M   'P 1'
#
loop_
_entity.id
_entity.type
_entity.pdbx_description
1 polymer ?
#
loop_
_entity_poly.entity_id
_entity_poly.type
_entity_poly.pdbx_seq_one_letter_code
_entity_poly.pdbx_strand_id
1 'polypeptide(L)'
;DLHAATLIGGNGAFSRVEGELTVLGIDHEDRVLIDRLIDEHELTVLIDGEWDYCFTGDQAHRIFRQLDAGRLASNIPREQIERYSKVVLFAAGSRIEEELRQSPLSINVHPDEGIIDIAPSGITKHHALGRLGIADGAYVAFGNDANDELMLRHAGTSYCVGAHLALSFADHHLSRDDIAYAIATIEIG
;
A
#
# COMPACT_ATOMS: atom_id res chain seq x y z
N ASP A 1 -3.35 -17.25 15.88
CA ASP A 1 -2.09 -16.67 16.33
C ASP A 1 -1.44 -15.90 15.17
N LEU A 2 -1.42 -14.56 15.23
CA LEU A 2 -0.88 -13.70 14.17
C LEU A 2 0.64 -13.87 13.95
N HIS A 3 1.33 -14.56 14.85
CA HIS A 3 2.77 -14.86 14.72
C HIS A 3 3.06 -15.89 13.61
N ALA A 4 2.10 -16.73 13.29
CA ALA A 4 2.23 -17.73 12.21
C ALA A 4 1.71 -17.21 10.86
N ALA A 5 1.09 -16.02 10.83
CA ALA A 5 0.56 -15.45 9.60
C ALA A 5 1.65 -14.78 8.78
N THR A 6 1.66 -15.03 7.50
CA THR A 6 2.37 -14.20 6.53
C THR A 6 1.68 -12.85 6.43
N LEU A 7 2.44 -11.76 6.55
CA LEU A 7 1.92 -10.40 6.43
C LEU A 7 2.44 -9.75 5.16
N ILE A 8 1.55 -9.11 4.42
CA ILE A 8 1.88 -8.26 3.27
C ILE A 8 1.31 -6.86 3.58
N GLY A 9 2.16 -5.85 3.51
CA GLY A 9 1.78 -4.47 3.76
C GLY A 9 2.32 -3.51 2.70
N GLY A 10 2.05 -2.19 2.84
CA GLY A 10 2.49 -1.17 1.89
C GLY A 10 2.08 -1.48 0.45
N ASN A 11 0.85 -1.97 0.22
CA ASN A 11 0.38 -2.45 -1.09
C ASN A 11 1.25 -3.55 -1.73
N GLY A 12 2.03 -4.29 -0.94
CA GLY A 12 2.95 -5.32 -1.40
C GLY A 12 4.43 -4.93 -1.32
N ALA A 13 4.75 -3.72 -0.85
CA ALA A 13 6.12 -3.26 -0.69
C ALA A 13 6.88 -4.01 0.40
N PHE A 14 6.19 -4.49 1.43
CA PHE A 14 6.82 -5.34 2.43
C PHE A 14 6.06 -6.63 2.66
N SER A 15 6.80 -7.67 3.05
CA SER A 15 6.24 -8.94 3.49
C SER A 15 7.02 -9.46 4.69
N ARG A 16 6.31 -10.11 5.62
CA ARG A 16 6.92 -10.84 6.74
C ARG A 16 6.48 -12.28 6.68
N VAL A 17 7.45 -13.17 6.54
CA VAL A 17 7.26 -14.62 6.49
C VAL A 17 8.09 -15.24 7.60
N GLU A 18 7.50 -16.04 8.47
CA GLU A 18 8.20 -16.71 9.58
C GLU A 18 9.06 -15.76 10.43
N GLY A 19 8.64 -14.48 10.52
CA GLY A 19 9.35 -13.45 11.27
C GLY A 19 10.42 -12.69 10.46
N GLU A 20 10.79 -13.14 9.29
CA GLU A 20 11.73 -12.49 8.40
C GLU A 20 11.03 -11.38 7.59
N LEU A 21 11.53 -10.15 7.68
CA LEU A 21 10.99 -8.98 7.00
C LEU A 21 11.74 -8.75 5.68
N THR A 22 11.00 -8.67 4.59
CA THR A 22 11.50 -8.22 3.28
C THR A 22 10.83 -6.90 2.92
N VAL A 23 11.61 -5.87 2.61
CA VAL A 23 11.13 -4.55 2.18
C VAL A 23 11.63 -4.24 0.78
N LEU A 24 10.73 -3.89 -0.12
CA LEU A 24 11.03 -3.39 -1.45
C LEU A 24 10.97 -1.86 -1.40
N GLY A 25 12.06 -1.23 -1.83
CA GLY A 25 12.15 0.22 -1.84
C GLY A 25 12.00 0.81 -3.23
N ILE A 26 11.73 2.10 -3.26
CA ILE A 26 11.82 2.95 -4.44
C ILE A 26 13.28 3.01 -4.88
N ASP A 27 13.54 2.83 -6.16
CA ASP A 27 14.89 2.87 -6.72
C ASP A 27 15.53 4.27 -6.56
N HIS A 28 16.86 4.31 -6.59
CA HIS A 28 17.61 5.54 -6.31
C HIS A 28 17.24 6.69 -7.25
N GLU A 29 17.08 6.43 -8.54
CA GLU A 29 16.73 7.45 -9.54
C GLU A 29 15.34 8.04 -9.26
N ASP A 30 14.37 7.17 -8.97
CA ASP A 30 13.01 7.58 -8.63
C ASP A 30 12.95 8.31 -7.29
N ARG A 31 13.77 7.91 -6.32
CA ARG A 31 13.92 8.65 -5.06
C ARG A 31 14.44 10.06 -5.30
N VAL A 32 15.45 10.24 -6.13
CA VAL A 32 15.99 11.57 -6.48
C VAL A 32 14.91 12.45 -7.11
N LEU A 33 14.07 11.89 -7.98
CA LEU A 33 12.91 12.61 -8.55
C LEU A 33 11.96 13.07 -7.46
N ILE A 34 11.58 12.17 -6.54
CA ILE A 34 10.64 12.48 -5.44
C ILE A 34 11.22 13.55 -4.52
N ASP A 35 12.47 13.39 -4.09
CA ASP A 35 13.16 14.34 -3.21
C ASP A 35 13.21 15.73 -3.84
N ARG A 36 13.52 15.82 -5.14
CA ARG A 36 13.52 17.08 -5.88
C ARG A 36 12.13 17.74 -5.88
N LEU A 37 11.07 16.97 -6.18
CA LEU A 37 9.70 17.50 -6.19
C LEU A 37 9.26 18.00 -4.80
N ILE A 38 9.65 17.27 -3.74
CA ILE A 38 9.39 17.68 -2.36
C ILE A 38 10.04 19.04 -2.06
N ASP A 39 11.32 19.18 -2.42
CA ASP A 39 12.11 20.38 -2.11
C ASP A 39 11.70 21.58 -2.97
N GLU A 40 11.48 21.38 -4.28
CA GLU A 40 11.07 22.46 -5.20
C GLU A 40 9.67 23.02 -4.89
N HIS A 41 8.78 22.20 -4.36
CA HIS A 41 7.39 22.57 -4.08
C HIS A 41 7.05 22.68 -2.59
N GLU A 42 8.05 22.54 -1.72
CA GLU A 42 7.88 22.58 -0.25
C GLU A 42 6.73 21.69 0.25
N LEU A 43 6.66 20.46 -0.29
CA LEU A 43 5.53 19.56 -0.04
C LEU A 43 5.54 18.99 1.38
N THR A 44 4.36 18.91 1.96
CA THR A 44 4.14 18.04 3.12
C THR A 44 4.14 16.59 2.68
N VAL A 45 4.88 15.74 3.39
CA VAL A 45 5.07 14.35 3.02
C VAL A 45 4.95 13.40 4.20
N LEU A 46 4.55 12.18 3.89
CA LEU A 46 4.75 11.00 4.71
C LEU A 46 5.58 10.00 3.90
N ILE A 47 6.72 9.60 4.42
CA ILE A 47 7.62 8.61 3.82
C ILE A 47 7.73 7.45 4.78
N ASP A 48 7.32 6.26 4.34
CA ASP A 48 7.53 5.03 5.08
C ASP A 48 8.92 4.46 4.74
N GLY A 49 9.74 4.21 5.75
CA GLY A 49 10.99 3.49 5.66
C GLY A 49 10.79 1.97 5.79
N GLU A 50 11.80 1.28 6.28
CA GLU A 50 11.71 -0.15 6.62
C GLU A 50 10.97 -0.37 7.95
N TRP A 51 11.14 0.54 8.90
CA TRP A 51 10.47 0.55 10.20
C TRP A 51 10.03 1.95 10.60
N ASP A 52 10.96 2.90 10.60
CA ASP A 52 10.69 4.28 10.93
C ASP A 52 10.11 5.04 9.73
N TYR A 53 9.54 6.20 9.98
CA TYR A 53 8.90 7.02 8.96
C TYR A 53 9.33 8.49 9.08
N CYS A 54 9.13 9.27 8.02
CA CYS A 54 9.23 10.72 8.04
C CYS A 54 7.87 11.33 7.74
N PHE A 55 7.35 12.13 8.64
CA PHE A 55 6.16 12.94 8.42
C PHE A 55 6.47 14.43 8.70
N THR A 56 6.34 15.27 7.69
CA THR A 56 6.65 16.71 7.79
C THR A 56 5.43 17.59 8.07
N GLY A 57 4.23 17.00 8.14
CA GLY A 57 2.97 17.70 8.40
C GLY A 57 2.68 17.93 9.87
N ASP A 58 1.52 18.53 10.14
CA ASP A 58 1.04 18.74 11.50
C ASP A 58 0.70 17.40 12.18
N GLN A 59 1.27 17.17 13.35
CA GLN A 59 1.01 15.98 14.17
C GLN A 59 -0.45 15.87 14.64
N ALA A 60 -1.23 16.95 14.57
CA ALA A 60 -2.67 16.92 14.77
C ALA A 60 -3.45 16.33 13.60
N HIS A 61 -2.81 16.15 12.44
CA HIS A 61 -3.44 15.59 11.25
C HIS A 61 -3.97 14.17 11.49
N ARG A 62 -5.14 13.85 10.91
CA ARG A 62 -5.78 12.54 11.08
C ARG A 62 -4.86 11.37 10.71
N ILE A 63 -4.13 11.50 9.61
CA ILE A 63 -3.19 10.47 9.11
C ILE A 63 -2.11 10.19 10.16
N PHE A 64 -1.50 11.24 10.75
CA PHE A 64 -0.46 11.06 11.76
C PHE A 64 -0.94 10.26 12.97
N ARG A 65 -2.18 10.50 13.43
CA ARG A 65 -2.76 9.78 14.57
C ARG A 65 -3.04 8.30 14.28
N GLN A 66 -3.21 7.94 13.00
CA GLN A 66 -3.52 6.57 12.59
C GLN A 66 -2.28 5.79 12.17
N LEU A 67 -1.19 6.50 11.80
CA LEU A 67 0.01 5.95 11.20
C LEU A 67 0.70 4.92 12.11
N ASP A 68 0.86 5.26 13.36
CA ASP A 68 1.52 4.42 14.39
C ASP A 68 0.76 4.50 15.71
N ALA A 69 -0.44 3.94 15.73
CA ALA A 69 -1.31 3.91 16.91
C ALA A 69 -0.64 3.21 18.11
N GLY A 70 0.26 2.28 17.85
CA GLY A 70 1.03 1.54 18.86
C GLY A 70 2.29 2.27 19.31
N ARG A 71 2.69 3.36 18.69
CA ARG A 71 3.95 4.08 18.91
C ARG A 71 5.17 3.16 18.90
N LEU A 72 5.23 2.29 17.88
CA LEU A 72 6.27 1.28 17.71
C LEU A 72 7.41 1.79 16.84
N ALA A 73 7.18 2.80 16.02
CA ALA A 73 8.12 3.41 15.09
C ALA A 73 8.42 4.87 15.50
N SER A 74 9.43 5.48 14.90
CA SER A 74 9.84 6.86 15.15
C SER A 74 9.60 7.73 13.93
N ASN A 75 9.13 8.97 14.16
CA ASN A 75 9.16 10.00 13.14
C ASN A 75 10.57 10.60 13.09
N ILE A 76 11.32 10.30 12.03
CA ILE A 76 12.72 10.71 11.85
C ILE A 76 12.87 11.67 10.66
N PRO A 77 13.94 12.47 10.59
CA PRO A 77 14.25 13.28 9.43
C PRO A 77 14.35 12.46 8.15
N ARG A 78 13.90 13.04 7.02
CA ARG A 78 13.92 12.40 5.69
C ARG A 78 15.27 11.82 5.30
N GLU A 79 16.35 12.54 5.65
CA GLU A 79 17.74 12.18 5.34
C GLU A 79 18.20 10.91 6.07
N GLN A 80 17.50 10.52 7.13
CA GLN A 80 17.78 9.31 7.90
C GLN A 80 16.99 8.09 7.41
N ILE A 81 16.01 8.29 6.51
CA ILE A 81 15.31 7.18 5.87
C ILE A 81 16.20 6.62 4.75
N GLU A 82 16.75 5.44 4.99
CA GLU A 82 17.66 4.80 4.02
C GLU A 82 16.94 4.34 2.77
N ARG A 83 15.74 3.79 2.92
CA ARG A 83 14.92 3.24 1.83
C ARG A 83 13.48 3.72 1.94
N TYR A 84 12.94 4.27 0.87
CA TYR A 84 11.53 4.64 0.76
C TYR A 84 10.73 3.43 0.31
N SER A 85 9.87 2.89 1.16
CA SER A 85 8.95 1.80 0.79
C SER A 85 7.61 2.32 0.25
N LYS A 86 7.21 3.50 0.71
CA LYS A 86 6.02 4.23 0.26
C LYS A 86 6.22 5.72 0.51
N VAL A 87 5.65 6.56 -0.36
CA VAL A 87 5.61 8.01 -0.15
C VAL A 87 4.20 8.52 -0.37
N VAL A 88 3.72 9.39 0.51
CA VAL A 88 2.45 10.12 0.37
C VAL A 88 2.78 11.61 0.27
N LEU A 89 2.40 12.24 -0.84
CA LEU A 89 2.50 13.67 -1.03
C LEU A 89 1.14 14.32 -0.72
N PHE A 90 1.15 15.39 0.08
CA PHE A 90 -0.04 16.14 0.45
C PHE A 90 -0.16 17.40 -0.38
N ALA A 91 -1.39 17.74 -0.79
CA ALA A 91 -1.70 18.93 -1.58
C ALA A 91 -0.88 19.09 -2.88
N ALA A 92 -0.41 17.97 -3.44
CA ALA A 92 0.34 17.97 -4.69
C ALA A 92 -0.58 18.31 -5.87
N GLY A 93 -0.18 19.29 -6.68
CA GLY A 93 -0.93 19.73 -7.85
C GLY A 93 -0.78 18.79 -9.04
N SER A 94 -1.63 18.96 -10.06
CA SER A 94 -1.65 18.14 -11.28
C SER A 94 -0.32 18.09 -12.03
N ARG A 95 0.48 19.17 -11.98
CA ARG A 95 1.81 19.18 -12.60
C ARG A 95 2.77 18.17 -11.96
N ILE A 96 2.72 18.02 -10.64
CA ILE A 96 3.52 17.01 -9.91
C ILE A 96 3.07 15.61 -10.28
N GLU A 97 1.74 15.41 -10.36
CA GLU A 97 1.18 14.13 -10.81
C GLU A 97 1.65 13.77 -12.22
N GLU A 98 1.58 14.71 -13.18
CA GLU A 98 2.02 14.49 -14.56
C GLU A 98 3.50 14.11 -14.62
N GLU A 99 4.34 14.74 -13.83
CA GLU A 99 5.77 14.44 -13.79
C GLU A 99 6.06 13.07 -13.17
N LEU A 100 5.40 12.73 -12.06
CA LEU A 100 5.51 11.41 -11.43
C LEU A 100 5.05 10.28 -12.36
N ARG A 101 4.00 10.49 -13.16
CA ARG A 101 3.50 9.51 -14.13
C ARG A 101 4.45 9.23 -15.29
N GLN A 102 5.51 10.03 -15.48
CA GLN A 102 6.58 9.75 -16.46
C GLN A 102 7.62 8.76 -15.92
N SER A 103 7.62 8.50 -14.63
CA SER A 103 8.48 7.49 -13.99
C SER A 103 7.79 6.12 -13.98
N PRO A 104 8.54 5.03 -13.72
CA PRO A 104 7.96 3.69 -13.58
C PRO A 104 7.21 3.47 -12.26
N LEU A 105 7.14 4.45 -11.39
CA LEU A 105 6.50 4.38 -10.08
C LEU A 105 5.01 4.04 -10.16
N SER A 106 4.50 3.35 -9.17
CA SER A 106 3.07 3.15 -8.98
C SER A 106 2.47 4.38 -8.32
N ILE A 107 1.61 5.12 -9.06
CA ILE A 107 1.02 6.39 -8.63
C ILE A 107 -0.49 6.21 -8.43
N ASN A 108 -0.96 6.45 -7.21
CA ASN A 108 -2.37 6.44 -6.84
C ASN A 108 -2.78 7.83 -6.37
N VAL A 109 -3.71 8.46 -7.07
CA VAL A 109 -4.21 9.79 -6.73
C VAL A 109 -5.55 9.67 -6.03
N HIS A 110 -5.69 10.36 -4.90
CA HIS A 110 -6.91 10.46 -4.12
C HIS A 110 -7.39 11.93 -4.14
N PRO A 111 -8.15 12.33 -5.16
CA PRO A 111 -8.52 13.75 -5.36
C PRO A 111 -9.32 14.33 -4.18
N ASP A 112 -10.20 13.52 -3.60
CA ASP A 112 -11.05 13.95 -2.47
C ASP A 112 -10.25 14.24 -1.19
N GLU A 113 -9.08 13.60 -1.04
CA GLU A 113 -8.17 13.79 0.08
C GLU A 113 -7.01 14.75 -0.26
N GLY A 114 -6.82 15.09 -1.53
CA GLY A 114 -5.73 15.91 -2.01
C GLY A 114 -4.35 15.27 -1.84
N ILE A 115 -4.27 13.93 -1.95
CA ILE A 115 -3.02 13.18 -1.74
C ILE A 115 -2.64 12.37 -2.98
N ILE A 116 -1.35 12.14 -3.13
CA ILE A 116 -0.76 11.21 -4.10
C ILE A 116 0.02 10.16 -3.33
N ASP A 117 -0.41 8.91 -3.44
CA ASP A 117 0.32 7.74 -2.94
C ASP A 117 1.31 7.25 -4.01
N ILE A 118 2.56 7.08 -3.63
CA ILE A 118 3.66 6.62 -4.48
C ILE A 118 4.23 5.34 -3.90
N ALA A 119 4.33 4.30 -4.71
CA ALA A 119 4.96 3.04 -4.35
C ALA A 119 6.00 2.64 -5.42
N PRO A 120 6.94 1.73 -5.09
CA PRO A 120 7.88 1.22 -6.07
C PRO A 120 7.20 0.63 -7.31
N SER A 121 7.89 0.64 -8.44
CA SER A 121 7.39 0.11 -9.71
C SER A 121 6.91 -1.34 -9.60
N GLY A 122 5.78 -1.63 -10.22
CA GLY A 122 5.25 -3.00 -10.32
C GLY A 122 4.87 -3.66 -8.99
N ILE A 123 4.83 -2.90 -7.89
CA ILE A 123 4.47 -3.39 -6.57
C ILE A 123 2.95 -3.35 -6.41
N THR A 124 2.37 -4.53 -6.28
CA THR A 124 0.96 -4.73 -5.95
C THR A 124 0.84 -5.89 -4.96
N LYS A 125 -0.30 -6.01 -4.30
CA LYS A 125 -0.61 -7.16 -3.43
C LYS A 125 -0.51 -8.49 -4.21
N HIS A 126 -0.94 -8.51 -5.47
CA HIS A 126 -0.80 -9.68 -6.37
C HIS A 126 0.67 -10.05 -6.62
N HIS A 127 1.53 -9.08 -6.96
CA HIS A 127 2.96 -9.35 -7.14
C HIS A 127 3.61 -9.88 -5.84
N ALA A 128 3.17 -9.38 -4.67
CA ALA A 128 3.65 -9.89 -3.40
C ALA A 128 3.29 -11.36 -3.18
N LEU A 129 2.08 -11.77 -3.53
CA LEU A 129 1.67 -13.19 -3.50
C LEU A 129 2.56 -14.05 -4.41
N GLY A 130 2.82 -13.58 -5.64
CA GLY A 130 3.72 -14.27 -6.56
C GLY A 130 5.14 -14.45 -6.02
N ARG A 131 5.70 -13.42 -5.35
CA ARG A 131 7.01 -13.54 -4.67
C ARG A 131 7.02 -14.55 -3.52
N LEU A 132 5.88 -14.77 -2.88
CA LEU A 132 5.70 -15.79 -1.85
C LEU A 132 5.43 -17.20 -2.43
N GLY A 133 5.48 -17.34 -3.76
CA GLY A 133 5.22 -18.61 -4.44
C GLY A 133 3.75 -19.01 -4.53
N ILE A 134 2.83 -18.08 -4.25
CA ILE A 134 1.39 -18.31 -4.34
C ILE A 134 0.97 -18.05 -5.80
N ALA A 135 0.54 -19.11 -6.47
CA ALA A 135 0.16 -19.05 -7.87
C ALA A 135 -1.25 -18.46 -8.07
N ASP A 136 -1.51 -17.92 -9.26
CA ASP A 136 -2.84 -17.50 -9.69
C ASP A 136 -3.83 -18.66 -9.58
N GLY A 137 -5.03 -18.36 -9.11
CA GLY A 137 -6.07 -19.34 -8.87
C GLY A 137 -5.90 -20.18 -7.59
N ALA A 138 -4.75 -20.13 -6.92
CA ALA A 138 -4.44 -20.94 -5.76
C ALA A 138 -4.85 -20.31 -4.41
N TYR A 139 -5.58 -19.20 -4.43
CA TYR A 139 -5.98 -18.49 -3.21
C TYR A 139 -7.38 -17.91 -3.30
N VAL A 140 -7.95 -17.64 -2.15
CA VAL A 140 -9.19 -16.87 -2.01
C VAL A 140 -8.84 -15.46 -1.56
N ALA A 141 -9.40 -14.44 -2.21
CA ALA A 141 -9.10 -13.05 -1.91
C ALA A 141 -10.33 -12.27 -1.44
N PHE A 142 -10.10 -11.40 -0.45
CA PHE A 142 -11.06 -10.40 0.00
C PHE A 142 -10.44 -9.01 -0.20
N GLY A 143 -11.20 -8.09 -0.79
CA GLY A 143 -10.75 -6.72 -1.04
C GLY A 143 -11.89 -5.72 -0.98
N ASN A 144 -11.56 -4.46 -0.75
CA ASN A 144 -12.54 -3.38 -0.60
C ASN A 144 -12.20 -2.10 -1.38
N ASP A 145 -11.05 -2.04 -2.02
CA ASP A 145 -10.54 -0.83 -2.68
C ASP A 145 -9.90 -1.17 -4.03
N ALA A 146 -9.71 -0.16 -4.87
CA ALA A 146 -9.11 -0.29 -6.21
C ALA A 146 -7.72 -0.96 -6.20
N ASN A 147 -6.93 -0.76 -5.13
CA ASN A 147 -5.61 -1.40 -4.98
C ASN A 147 -5.66 -2.92 -4.76
N ASP A 148 -6.86 -3.48 -4.54
CA ASP A 148 -7.11 -4.92 -4.43
C ASP A 148 -7.43 -5.57 -5.78
N GLU A 149 -7.68 -4.78 -6.82
CA GLU A 149 -8.21 -5.25 -8.11
C GLU A 149 -7.40 -6.41 -8.68
N LEU A 150 -6.08 -6.24 -8.83
CA LEU A 150 -5.23 -7.29 -9.41
C LEU A 150 -5.23 -8.56 -8.56
N MET A 151 -5.18 -8.42 -7.24
CA MET A 151 -5.23 -9.58 -6.35
C MET A 151 -6.55 -10.35 -6.49
N LEU A 152 -7.69 -9.65 -6.60
CA LEU A 152 -8.98 -10.29 -6.78
C LEU A 152 -9.14 -10.93 -8.16
N ARG A 153 -8.62 -10.28 -9.23
CA ARG A 153 -8.69 -10.84 -10.60
C ARG A 153 -7.94 -12.14 -10.77
N HIS A 154 -6.88 -12.35 -10.01
CA HIS A 154 -6.03 -13.54 -10.09
C HIS A 154 -6.33 -14.56 -8.98
N ALA A 155 -7.33 -14.32 -8.14
CA ALA A 155 -7.78 -15.28 -7.15
C ALA A 155 -8.56 -16.43 -7.78
N GLY A 156 -8.55 -17.61 -7.15
CA GLY A 156 -9.44 -18.71 -7.51
C GLY A 156 -10.89 -18.42 -7.13
N THR A 157 -11.09 -17.62 -6.06
CA THR A 157 -12.39 -17.07 -5.68
C THR A 157 -12.16 -15.69 -5.07
N SER A 158 -12.96 -14.71 -5.50
CA SER A 158 -12.83 -13.31 -5.12
C SER A 158 -14.07 -12.76 -4.42
N TYR A 159 -13.84 -12.00 -3.34
CA TYR A 159 -14.88 -11.36 -2.54
C TYR A 159 -14.65 -9.85 -2.47
N CYS A 160 -15.60 -9.08 -2.98
CA CYS A 160 -15.66 -7.64 -2.75
C CYS A 160 -16.38 -7.36 -1.43
N VAL A 161 -15.71 -6.68 -0.51
CA VAL A 161 -16.30 -6.23 0.76
C VAL A 161 -16.79 -4.80 0.59
N GLY A 162 -18.09 -4.61 0.63
CA GLY A 162 -18.74 -3.34 0.32
C GLY A 162 -19.13 -3.23 -1.16
N ALA A 163 -19.04 -2.02 -1.73
CA ALA A 163 -19.51 -1.72 -3.06
C ALA A 163 -18.54 -0.78 -3.80
N HIS A 164 -17.36 -1.29 -4.15
CA HIS A 164 -16.39 -0.52 -4.94
C HIS A 164 -16.52 -0.84 -6.42
N LEU A 165 -16.67 0.20 -7.28
CA LEU A 165 -16.93 0.02 -8.72
C LEU A 165 -15.82 -0.76 -9.44
N ALA A 166 -14.56 -0.53 -9.10
CA ALA A 166 -13.43 -1.26 -9.68
C ALA A 166 -13.46 -2.76 -9.35
N LEU A 167 -14.19 -3.18 -8.31
CA LEU A 167 -14.30 -4.57 -7.86
C LEU A 167 -15.64 -5.22 -8.24
N SER A 168 -16.41 -4.60 -9.14
CA SER A 168 -17.72 -5.12 -9.59
C SER A 168 -17.65 -6.49 -10.29
N PHE A 169 -16.47 -6.92 -10.71
CA PHE A 169 -16.20 -8.22 -11.33
C PHE A 169 -16.04 -9.37 -10.33
N ALA A 170 -15.90 -9.06 -9.02
CA ALA A 170 -15.67 -10.09 -8.00
C ALA A 170 -16.79 -11.14 -7.99
N ASP A 171 -16.44 -12.41 -7.75
CA ASP A 171 -17.39 -13.53 -7.75
C ASP A 171 -18.50 -13.35 -6.71
N HIS A 172 -18.14 -12.73 -5.57
CA HIS A 172 -19.04 -12.49 -4.45
C HIS A 172 -18.93 -11.06 -3.93
N HIS A 173 -20.07 -10.53 -3.46
CA HIS A 173 -20.15 -9.24 -2.78
C HIS A 173 -20.69 -9.44 -1.37
N LEU A 174 -19.97 -8.91 -0.36
CA LEU A 174 -20.29 -9.11 1.06
C LEU A 174 -20.40 -7.77 1.78
N SER A 175 -21.22 -7.73 2.82
CA SER A 175 -21.10 -6.69 3.85
C SER A 175 -19.92 -7.00 4.79
N ARG A 176 -19.47 -6.02 5.58
CA ARG A 176 -18.43 -6.24 6.60
C ARG A 176 -18.84 -7.29 7.63
N ASP A 177 -20.12 -7.35 7.95
CA ASP A 177 -20.66 -8.24 8.99
C ASP A 177 -20.65 -9.72 8.52
N ASP A 178 -20.66 -9.96 7.21
CA ASP A 178 -20.71 -11.30 6.63
C ASP A 178 -19.33 -11.94 6.43
N ILE A 179 -18.22 -11.17 6.60
CA ILE A 179 -16.85 -11.65 6.33
C ILE A 179 -16.51 -12.90 7.16
N ALA A 180 -16.79 -12.86 8.46
CA ALA A 180 -16.46 -13.97 9.36
C ALA A 180 -17.19 -15.27 8.97
N TYR A 181 -18.45 -15.14 8.55
CA TYR A 181 -19.23 -16.28 8.07
C TYR A 181 -18.67 -16.83 6.74
N ALA A 182 -18.36 -15.93 5.80
CA ALA A 182 -17.78 -16.33 4.53
C ALA A 182 -16.45 -17.08 4.72
N ILE A 183 -15.54 -16.57 5.57
CA ILE A 183 -14.26 -17.23 5.87
C ILE A 183 -14.49 -18.63 6.48
N ALA A 184 -15.46 -18.76 7.39
CA ALA A 184 -15.75 -20.04 8.05
C ALA A 184 -16.36 -21.09 7.11
N THR A 185 -16.89 -20.68 5.96
CA THR A 185 -17.54 -21.56 4.98
C THR A 185 -16.66 -21.87 3.76
N ILE A 186 -15.49 -21.27 3.65
CA ILE A 186 -14.54 -21.58 2.57
C ILE A 186 -13.94 -22.97 2.79
N GLU A 187 -14.20 -23.85 1.85
CA GLU A 187 -13.50 -25.12 1.76
C GLU A 187 -12.11 -24.88 1.14
N ILE A 188 -11.07 -25.05 1.94
CA ILE A 188 -9.69 -25.02 1.46
C ILE A 188 -9.39 -26.42 0.92
N GLY A 189 -9.37 -26.56 -0.40
CA GLY A 189 -9.06 -27.81 -1.09
C GLY A 189 -7.57 -28.15 -1.04
#